data_17dd3fe23bdb9252d10c9fb07dcdbbea
#
_entry.id   17dd3fe23bdb9252d10c9fb07dcdbbea
#
_cell.length_a   1.000
_cell.length_b   1.000
_cell.length_c   1.000
_cell.angle_alpha   90.00
_cell.angle_beta   90.00
_cell.angle_gamma   90.00
#
_symmetry.space_group_name_H-M   'P 1'
#
loop_
_entity.id
_entity.type
_entity.pdbx_description
1 polymer ?
#
loop_
_entity_poly.entity_id
_entity_poly.type
_entity_poly.pdbx_seq_one_letter_code
_entity_poly.pdbx_strand_id
1 'polypeptide(L)'
;TEPAIFGVNLRLRWPFFCAMAAAAIGSAGVALLNVRGQALGAAGFVGFVSIMPKSIPAYLALEILVFVLSFGFTFAYAMTRGKADMEGRAPAAKAAAPVTAAAVAAPAAAPAAAPAAEAAPAPSFSDEAKADLTLTSPMAGELVALSDVNDEAFASGTLGPGVAISPAAHAVVVAPCDGKVTVAFPTGHAYGLKSASGVQILIHIGMDTVKLDGKCFTPRVSKGDIVKRGDVLAEVDWDVIREAGYDTITPMVVTNKKKFGEITPAAPGPVSISDTVVTVAPKEA
;
A
#
# COMPACT_ATOMS: atom_id res chain seq x y z
N THR A 1 -4.53 -13.22 -5.65
CA THR A 1 -5.95 -12.82 -5.54
C THR A 1 -6.13 -11.56 -4.69
N GLU A 2 -5.34 -11.36 -3.62
CA GLU A 2 -5.45 -10.17 -2.76
C GLU A 2 -5.27 -8.83 -3.50
N PRO A 3 -4.25 -8.64 -4.37
CA PRO A 3 -4.12 -7.39 -5.12
C PRO A 3 -5.35 -7.08 -6.00
N ALA A 4 -6.00 -8.11 -6.56
CA ALA A 4 -7.22 -7.93 -7.36
C ALA A 4 -8.42 -7.56 -6.49
N ILE A 5 -8.53 -8.15 -5.27
CA ILE A 5 -9.60 -7.82 -4.33
C ILE A 5 -9.47 -6.36 -3.87
N PHE A 6 -8.28 -5.95 -3.41
CA PHE A 6 -8.09 -4.59 -2.89
C PHE A 6 -7.96 -3.53 -3.99
N GLY A 7 -7.29 -3.85 -5.11
CA GLY A 7 -7.06 -2.92 -6.19
C GLY A 7 -8.29 -2.63 -7.06
N VAL A 8 -9.06 -3.66 -7.37
CA VAL A 8 -10.18 -3.58 -8.32
C VAL A 8 -11.52 -3.82 -7.65
N ASN A 9 -11.67 -4.96 -6.96
CA ASN A 9 -12.96 -5.39 -6.44
C ASN A 9 -13.54 -4.46 -5.37
N LEU A 10 -12.71 -4.04 -4.39
CA LEU A 10 -13.19 -3.11 -3.35
C LEU A 10 -13.39 -1.69 -3.88
N ARG A 11 -12.56 -1.24 -4.81
CA ARG A 11 -12.68 0.10 -5.40
C ARG A 11 -13.92 0.23 -6.29
N LEU A 12 -14.21 -0.75 -7.12
CA LEU A 12 -15.39 -0.77 -7.99
C LEU A 12 -16.61 -1.39 -7.31
N ARG A 13 -16.41 -2.21 -6.27
CA ARG A 13 -17.42 -2.98 -5.51
C ARG A 13 -18.20 -4.00 -6.34
N TRP A 14 -18.57 -3.70 -7.55
CA TRP A 14 -19.41 -4.56 -8.39
C TRP A 14 -18.76 -5.89 -8.81
N PRO A 15 -17.48 -5.97 -9.22
CA PRO A 15 -16.83 -7.25 -9.49
C PRO A 15 -16.86 -8.19 -8.30
N PHE A 16 -16.79 -7.65 -7.08
CA PHE A 16 -16.93 -8.42 -5.85
C PHE A 16 -18.32 -9.06 -5.72
N PHE A 17 -19.40 -8.30 -5.97
CA PHE A 17 -20.76 -8.85 -5.93
C PHE A 17 -20.99 -9.88 -7.04
N CYS A 18 -20.44 -9.69 -8.24
CA CYS A 18 -20.49 -10.67 -9.33
C CYS A 18 -19.80 -11.99 -8.93
N ALA A 19 -18.64 -11.91 -8.31
CA ALA A 19 -17.91 -13.08 -7.81
C ALA A 19 -18.68 -13.80 -6.70
N MET A 20 -19.29 -13.06 -5.75
CA MET A 20 -20.12 -13.64 -4.70
C MET A 20 -21.34 -14.37 -5.24
N ALA A 21 -22.03 -13.76 -6.25
CA ALA A 21 -23.18 -14.40 -6.89
C ALA A 21 -22.78 -15.71 -7.61
N ALA A 22 -21.68 -15.70 -8.35
CA ALA A 22 -21.16 -16.89 -9.01
C ALA A 22 -20.75 -17.97 -7.99
N ALA A 23 -20.11 -17.60 -6.90
CA ALA A 23 -19.72 -18.52 -5.83
C ALA A 23 -20.94 -19.14 -5.12
N ALA A 24 -22.03 -18.38 -4.91
CA ALA A 24 -23.26 -18.89 -4.34
C ALA A 24 -23.89 -19.96 -5.26
N ILE A 25 -23.91 -19.74 -6.58
CA ILE A 25 -24.39 -20.72 -7.57
C ILE A 25 -23.51 -21.97 -7.53
N GLY A 26 -22.18 -21.81 -7.48
CA GLY A 26 -21.25 -22.94 -7.38
C GLY A 26 -21.44 -23.76 -6.11
N SER A 27 -21.64 -23.10 -4.97
CA SER A 27 -21.89 -23.75 -3.68
C SER A 27 -23.21 -24.54 -3.70
N ALA A 28 -24.28 -23.99 -4.29
CA ALA A 28 -25.52 -24.70 -4.50
C ALA A 28 -25.34 -25.93 -5.40
N GLY A 29 -24.53 -25.80 -6.47
CA GLY A 29 -24.17 -26.91 -7.34
C GLY A 29 -23.42 -28.03 -6.64
N VAL A 30 -22.46 -27.69 -5.76
CA VAL A 30 -21.75 -28.67 -4.90
C VAL A 30 -22.72 -29.48 -4.07
N ALA A 31 -23.71 -28.83 -3.45
CA ALA A 31 -24.74 -29.50 -2.64
C ALA A 31 -25.64 -30.39 -3.49
N LEU A 32 -26.14 -29.89 -4.65
CA LEU A 32 -27.05 -30.61 -5.54
C LEU A 32 -26.39 -31.85 -6.19
N LEU A 33 -25.12 -31.74 -6.58
CA LEU A 33 -24.37 -32.83 -7.21
C LEU A 33 -23.69 -33.73 -6.18
N ASN A 34 -23.93 -33.49 -4.89
CA ASN A 34 -23.39 -34.28 -3.76
C ASN A 34 -21.85 -34.47 -3.89
N VAL A 35 -21.15 -33.39 -4.25
CA VAL A 35 -19.68 -33.39 -4.34
C VAL A 35 -19.10 -33.54 -2.93
N ARG A 36 -18.29 -34.58 -2.71
CA ARG A 36 -17.74 -34.91 -1.40
C ARG A 36 -16.24 -34.67 -1.35
N GLY A 37 -15.80 -33.97 -0.30
CA GLY A 37 -14.39 -33.83 0.06
C GLY A 37 -13.92 -35.06 0.87
N GLN A 38 -12.65 -35.37 0.78
CA GLN A 38 -12.00 -36.42 1.59
C GLN A 38 -11.02 -35.83 2.61
N ALA A 39 -10.66 -34.54 2.47
CA ALA A 39 -9.81 -33.82 3.41
C ALA A 39 -10.15 -32.34 3.39
N LEU A 40 -9.77 -31.62 4.46
CA LEU A 40 -9.72 -30.16 4.46
C LEU A 40 -8.53 -29.73 3.60
N GLY A 41 -8.78 -29.05 2.51
CA GLY A 41 -7.77 -28.58 1.58
C GLY A 41 -8.00 -27.14 1.13
N ALA A 42 -7.05 -26.62 0.35
CA ALA A 42 -7.16 -25.28 -0.21
C ALA A 42 -8.39 -25.15 -1.11
N ALA A 43 -9.05 -24.00 -1.04
CA ALA A 43 -10.14 -23.66 -1.96
C ALA A 43 -9.60 -23.30 -3.35
N GLY A 44 -10.45 -23.44 -4.39
CA GLY A 44 -10.13 -23.10 -5.75
C GLY A 44 -9.53 -24.24 -6.58
N PHE A 45 -8.90 -23.90 -7.69
CA PHE A 45 -8.49 -24.87 -8.71
C PHE A 45 -7.58 -26.00 -8.18
N VAL A 46 -6.76 -25.69 -7.16
CA VAL A 46 -5.88 -26.69 -6.51
C VAL A 46 -6.66 -27.57 -5.53
N GLY A 47 -7.85 -27.17 -5.16
CA GLY A 47 -8.71 -27.90 -4.20
C GLY A 47 -9.19 -29.27 -4.69
N PHE A 48 -9.06 -29.59 -6.00
CA PHE A 48 -9.50 -30.88 -6.55
C PHE A 48 -8.80 -32.06 -5.87
N VAL A 49 -7.59 -31.87 -5.34
CA VAL A 49 -6.83 -32.91 -4.61
C VAL A 49 -7.55 -33.35 -3.32
N SER A 50 -8.38 -32.45 -2.77
CA SER A 50 -9.15 -32.70 -1.54
C SER A 50 -10.54 -33.32 -1.82
N ILE A 51 -10.89 -33.56 -3.09
CA ILE A 51 -12.18 -34.09 -3.52
C ILE A 51 -12.10 -35.59 -3.75
N MET A 52 -13.16 -36.33 -3.38
CA MET A 52 -13.23 -37.77 -3.65
C MET A 52 -13.16 -38.03 -5.16
N PRO A 53 -12.41 -39.06 -5.63
CA PRO A 53 -12.19 -39.31 -7.05
C PRO A 53 -13.46 -39.35 -7.91
N LYS A 54 -14.55 -39.91 -7.38
CA LYS A 54 -15.85 -39.96 -8.06
C LYS A 54 -16.50 -38.59 -8.26
N SER A 55 -16.17 -37.61 -7.42
CA SER A 55 -16.73 -36.25 -7.46
C SER A 55 -15.88 -35.27 -8.25
N ILE A 56 -14.66 -35.64 -8.65
CA ILE A 56 -13.73 -34.75 -9.38
C ILE A 56 -14.33 -34.17 -10.67
N PRO A 57 -14.96 -34.96 -11.55
CA PRO A 57 -15.53 -34.41 -12.79
C PRO A 57 -16.63 -33.35 -12.51
N ALA A 58 -17.52 -33.63 -11.54
CA ALA A 58 -18.57 -32.69 -11.15
C ALA A 58 -17.99 -31.43 -10.52
N TYR A 59 -16.95 -31.57 -9.68
CA TYR A 59 -16.25 -30.45 -9.07
C TYR A 59 -15.60 -29.55 -10.12
N LEU A 60 -14.84 -30.12 -11.04
CA LEU A 60 -14.19 -29.37 -12.12
C LEU A 60 -15.20 -28.66 -13.04
N ALA A 61 -16.33 -29.30 -13.34
CA ALA A 61 -17.38 -28.67 -14.11
C ALA A 61 -17.97 -27.46 -13.40
N LEU A 62 -18.17 -27.55 -12.06
CA LEU A 62 -18.66 -26.44 -11.25
C LEU A 62 -17.62 -25.30 -11.15
N GLU A 63 -16.35 -25.60 -11.02
CA GLU A 63 -15.28 -24.58 -10.99
C GLU A 63 -15.24 -23.80 -12.32
N ILE A 64 -15.34 -24.50 -13.46
CA ILE A 64 -15.41 -23.86 -14.77
C ILE A 64 -16.67 -23.01 -14.88
N LEU A 65 -17.81 -23.51 -14.42
CA LEU A 65 -19.09 -22.77 -14.43
C LEU A 65 -18.97 -21.49 -13.59
N VAL A 66 -18.43 -21.56 -12.39
CA VAL A 66 -18.23 -20.39 -11.49
C VAL A 66 -17.31 -19.37 -12.15
N PHE A 67 -16.23 -19.83 -12.78
CA PHE A 67 -15.30 -18.97 -13.50
C PHE A 67 -15.99 -18.23 -14.67
N VAL A 68 -16.74 -18.97 -15.52
CA VAL A 68 -17.47 -18.40 -16.66
C VAL A 68 -18.55 -17.43 -16.20
N LEU A 69 -19.30 -17.75 -15.15
CA LEU A 69 -20.34 -16.87 -14.61
C LEU A 69 -19.74 -15.59 -14.00
N SER A 70 -18.66 -15.72 -13.22
CA SER A 70 -17.99 -14.56 -12.63
C SER A 70 -17.43 -13.63 -13.68
N PHE A 71 -16.77 -14.19 -14.71
CA PHE A 71 -16.27 -13.43 -15.85
C PHE A 71 -17.42 -12.80 -16.64
N GLY A 72 -18.46 -13.57 -16.98
CA GLY A 72 -19.61 -13.11 -17.74
C GLY A 72 -20.37 -11.98 -17.05
N PHE A 73 -20.64 -12.10 -15.75
CA PHE A 73 -21.30 -11.04 -14.98
C PHE A 73 -20.46 -9.77 -14.89
N THR A 74 -19.15 -9.91 -14.68
CA THR A 74 -18.24 -8.76 -14.62
C THR A 74 -18.11 -8.10 -15.99
N PHE A 75 -17.99 -8.89 -17.05
CA PHE A 75 -17.91 -8.40 -18.44
C PHE A 75 -19.20 -7.69 -18.87
N ALA A 76 -20.37 -8.29 -18.62
CA ALA A 76 -21.66 -7.68 -18.92
C ALA A 76 -21.85 -6.35 -18.19
N TYR A 77 -21.44 -6.28 -16.92
CA TYR A 77 -21.46 -5.01 -16.19
C TYR A 77 -20.49 -3.98 -16.78
N ALA A 78 -19.27 -4.38 -17.11
CA ALA A 78 -18.27 -3.49 -17.71
C ALA A 78 -18.77 -2.90 -19.05
N MET A 79 -19.44 -3.72 -19.85
CA MET A 79 -20.00 -3.27 -21.14
C MET A 79 -21.22 -2.35 -21.00
N THR A 80 -22.04 -2.53 -19.95
CA THR A 80 -23.30 -1.79 -19.80
C THR A 80 -23.16 -0.54 -18.94
N ARG A 81 -22.42 -0.62 -17.84
CA ARG A 81 -22.29 0.49 -16.85
C ARG A 81 -20.85 0.82 -16.48
N GLY A 82 -19.90 -0.06 -16.74
CA GLY A 82 -18.53 0.10 -16.28
C GLY A 82 -17.80 1.31 -16.88
N LYS A 83 -18.17 1.72 -18.10
CA LYS A 83 -17.64 2.97 -18.71
C LYS A 83 -18.09 4.21 -17.92
N ALA A 84 -19.37 4.29 -17.59
CA ALA A 84 -19.93 5.41 -16.83
C ALA A 84 -19.33 5.48 -15.40
N ASP A 85 -19.12 4.33 -14.76
CA ASP A 85 -18.52 4.28 -13.42
C ASP A 85 -17.01 4.58 -13.43
N MET A 86 -16.32 4.31 -14.55
CA MET A 86 -14.90 4.67 -14.69
C MET A 86 -14.68 6.10 -15.14
N GLU A 87 -15.56 6.63 -16.01
CA GLU A 87 -15.50 8.00 -16.51
C GLU A 87 -16.14 9.02 -15.53
N GLY A 88 -17.18 8.62 -14.77
CA GLY A 88 -17.85 9.45 -13.79
C GLY A 88 -17.15 9.53 -12.43
N ARG A 89 -16.05 8.79 -12.22
CA ARG A 89 -15.27 8.78 -10.98
C ARG A 89 -13.89 9.42 -11.13
N ALA A 90 -13.78 10.49 -11.90
CA ALA A 90 -12.85 11.56 -11.57
C ALA A 90 -13.18 12.07 -10.16
N PRO A 91 -12.23 12.45 -9.30
CA PRO A 91 -12.42 12.54 -7.86
C PRO A 91 -13.47 13.57 -7.49
N ALA A 92 -14.69 13.13 -7.28
CA ALA A 92 -15.69 13.91 -6.58
C ALA A 92 -15.47 13.75 -5.06
N ALA A 93 -14.62 14.60 -4.52
CA ALA A 93 -14.77 15.03 -3.15
C ALA A 93 -16.10 15.76 -3.06
N LYS A 94 -17.19 15.10 -2.61
CA LYS A 94 -18.27 15.79 -1.88
C LYS A 94 -19.35 14.84 -1.35
N ALA A 95 -19.74 15.17 -0.12
CA ALA A 95 -21.01 14.93 0.54
C ALA A 95 -21.26 13.52 1.12
N ALA A 96 -20.84 13.33 2.35
CA ALA A 96 -21.66 12.63 3.33
C ALA A 96 -22.73 13.60 3.82
N ALA A 97 -24.00 13.23 3.67
CA ALA A 97 -25.13 13.95 4.22
C ALA A 97 -25.23 13.75 5.75
N PRO A 98 -25.84 14.67 6.50
CA PRO A 98 -25.67 14.78 7.92
C PRO A 98 -26.55 13.82 8.71
N VAL A 99 -25.99 13.17 9.70
CA VAL A 99 -26.75 12.64 10.83
C VAL A 99 -26.71 13.65 11.96
N THR A 100 -27.88 14.17 12.27
CA THR A 100 -28.15 15.02 13.40
C THR A 100 -27.93 14.29 14.72
N ALA A 101 -27.14 14.84 15.62
CA ALA A 101 -27.39 14.80 17.06
C ALA A 101 -26.51 15.81 17.82
N ALA A 102 -27.21 16.75 18.38
CA ALA A 102 -27.04 17.47 19.65
C ALA A 102 -25.66 17.92 20.16
N ALA A 103 -25.62 19.19 20.30
CA ALA A 103 -24.72 20.11 20.96
C ALA A 103 -24.11 19.65 22.30
N VAL A 104 -22.79 19.96 22.50
CA VAL A 104 -22.31 20.71 23.67
C VAL A 104 -21.08 21.56 23.24
N ALA A 105 -21.05 22.76 23.79
CA ALA A 105 -20.32 23.96 23.46
C ALA A 105 -18.81 23.92 23.26
N ALA A 106 -18.36 24.84 22.39
CA ALA A 106 -17.02 25.36 22.14
C ALA A 106 -16.41 26.11 23.36
N PRO A 107 -15.15 26.61 23.35
CA PRO A 107 -14.65 27.46 22.27
C PRO A 107 -13.14 27.35 21.90
N ALA A 108 -12.88 27.86 20.73
CA ALA A 108 -11.79 28.74 20.31
C ALA A 108 -10.53 28.21 19.64
N ALA A 109 -10.35 28.78 18.46
CA ALA A 109 -9.15 29.15 17.73
C ALA A 109 -8.61 28.17 16.71
N ALA A 110 -9.08 28.33 15.47
CA ALA A 110 -8.39 27.93 14.24
C ALA A 110 -7.26 28.92 13.90
N PRO A 111 -6.14 28.48 13.35
CA PRO A 111 -5.38 29.27 12.41
C PRO A 111 -5.66 28.85 10.96
N ALA A 112 -5.71 29.86 10.15
CA ALA A 112 -6.07 30.00 8.77
C ALA A 112 -5.62 28.90 7.80
N ALA A 113 -6.55 28.53 6.90
CA ALA A 113 -6.29 27.82 5.67
C ALA A 113 -5.31 28.59 4.78
N ALA A 114 -4.23 27.93 4.38
CA ALA A 114 -3.41 28.37 3.28
C ALA A 114 -4.12 28.06 1.94
N PRO A 115 -3.99 28.91 0.92
CA PRO A 115 -4.76 28.82 -0.31
C PRO A 115 -4.36 27.59 -1.15
N ALA A 116 -5.35 26.97 -1.79
CA ALA A 116 -5.18 25.92 -2.78
C ALA A 116 -4.26 26.41 -3.90
N ALA A 117 -3.11 25.80 -4.03
CA ALA A 117 -2.23 26.04 -5.16
C ALA A 117 -2.82 25.40 -6.42
N GLU A 118 -3.02 26.24 -7.40
CA GLU A 118 -3.36 25.96 -8.80
C GLU A 118 -2.43 24.91 -9.40
N ALA A 119 -2.97 24.02 -10.23
CA ALA A 119 -2.23 22.94 -10.87
C ALA A 119 -1.05 23.49 -11.67
N ALA A 120 0.15 23.40 -11.09
CA ALA A 120 1.39 23.71 -11.76
C ALA A 120 1.74 22.64 -12.81
N PRO A 121 2.41 22.98 -13.91
CA PRO A 121 2.85 22.04 -14.94
C PRO A 121 3.74 20.95 -14.31
N ALA A 122 3.72 19.76 -14.88
CA ALA A 122 4.48 18.61 -14.38
C ALA A 122 5.95 19.03 -14.14
N PRO A 123 6.44 18.97 -12.89
CA PRO A 123 7.76 19.48 -12.58
C PRO A 123 8.83 18.62 -13.25
N SER A 124 9.68 19.26 -13.99
CA SER A 124 10.91 18.67 -14.50
C SER A 124 11.94 18.71 -13.37
N PHE A 125 12.40 17.54 -12.93
CA PHE A 125 13.56 17.47 -12.03
C PHE A 125 14.83 17.97 -12.72
N SER A 126 15.74 18.56 -11.95
CA SER A 126 17.06 18.93 -12.45
C SER A 126 17.83 17.69 -12.93
N ASP A 127 18.82 17.88 -13.79
CA ASP A 127 19.64 16.75 -14.27
C ASP A 127 20.49 16.16 -13.13
N GLU A 128 20.87 16.95 -12.13
CA GLU A 128 21.50 16.48 -10.90
C GLU A 128 20.59 15.57 -10.11
N ALA A 129 19.31 15.92 -9.91
CA ALA A 129 18.35 15.08 -9.22
C ALA A 129 18.06 13.78 -9.99
N LYS A 130 18.10 13.79 -11.31
CA LYS A 130 17.97 12.58 -12.14
C LYS A 130 19.21 11.67 -12.07
N ALA A 131 20.39 12.23 -11.84
CA ALA A 131 21.64 11.50 -11.67
C ALA A 131 21.83 10.98 -10.23
N ASP A 132 21.09 11.54 -9.25
CA ASP A 132 21.24 11.18 -7.84
C ASP A 132 20.63 9.80 -7.56
N LEU A 133 21.47 8.86 -7.20
CA LEU A 133 21.15 7.49 -6.84
C LEU A 133 21.35 7.22 -5.33
N THR A 134 21.43 8.28 -4.52
CA THR A 134 21.55 8.18 -3.06
C THR A 134 20.22 8.44 -2.37
N LEU A 135 19.95 7.71 -1.29
CA LEU A 135 18.79 7.91 -0.45
C LEU A 135 19.26 8.29 0.96
N THR A 136 18.74 9.39 1.48
CA THR A 136 19.02 9.80 2.86
C THR A 136 18.06 9.13 3.84
N SER A 137 18.37 9.20 5.12
CA SER A 137 17.47 8.68 6.15
C SER A 137 16.13 9.42 6.12
N PRO A 138 15.00 8.70 6.14
CA PRO A 138 13.68 9.31 6.19
C PRO A 138 13.35 9.91 7.54
N MET A 139 14.20 9.71 8.58
CA MET A 139 14.03 10.27 9.91
C MET A 139 15.34 10.20 10.72
N ALA A 140 15.40 10.96 11.79
CA ALA A 140 16.47 10.83 12.77
C ALA A 140 16.20 9.64 13.69
N GLY A 141 17.27 8.92 14.05
CA GLY A 141 17.17 7.74 14.92
C GLY A 141 18.41 6.87 14.87
N GLU A 142 18.22 5.58 15.01
CA GLU A 142 19.26 4.56 14.91
C GLU A 142 18.98 3.65 13.73
N LEU A 143 19.94 3.56 12.81
CA LEU A 143 19.89 2.66 11.68
C LEU A 143 20.15 1.24 12.14
N VAL A 144 19.30 0.31 11.76
CA VAL A 144 19.43 -1.12 12.04
C VAL A 144 19.34 -1.91 10.74
N ALA A 145 19.86 -3.13 10.76
CA ALA A 145 19.77 -3.99 9.59
C ALA A 145 18.32 -4.37 9.32
N LEU A 146 17.97 -4.51 8.04
CA LEU A 146 16.62 -4.91 7.66
C LEU A 146 16.28 -6.32 8.15
N SER A 147 17.29 -7.19 8.34
CA SER A 147 17.16 -8.53 8.94
C SER A 147 16.69 -8.54 10.39
N ASP A 148 16.85 -7.41 11.09
CA ASP A 148 16.51 -7.29 12.51
C ASP A 148 15.07 -6.82 12.73
N VAL A 149 14.35 -6.53 11.64
CA VAL A 149 12.93 -6.18 11.67
C VAL A 149 12.10 -7.42 11.97
N ASN A 150 11.21 -7.33 12.94
CA ASN A 150 10.32 -8.44 13.33
C ASN A 150 9.13 -8.59 12.35
N ASP A 151 9.43 -8.69 11.06
CA ASP A 151 8.48 -8.95 9.97
C ASP A 151 9.21 -9.68 8.84
N GLU A 152 8.72 -10.87 8.48
CA GLU A 152 9.37 -11.75 7.51
C GLU A 152 9.48 -11.11 6.11
N ALA A 153 8.50 -10.30 5.69
CA ALA A 153 8.51 -9.68 4.36
C ALA A 153 9.63 -8.64 4.22
N PHE A 154 9.96 -7.93 5.31
CA PHE A 154 11.10 -7.01 5.34
C PHE A 154 12.41 -7.74 5.64
N ALA A 155 12.47 -8.56 6.68
CA ALA A 155 13.69 -9.24 7.12
C ALA A 155 14.28 -10.15 6.05
N SER A 156 13.45 -10.85 5.28
CA SER A 156 13.90 -11.69 4.16
C SER A 156 14.37 -10.91 2.92
N GLY A 157 14.16 -9.59 2.88
CA GLY A 157 14.43 -8.77 1.69
C GLY A 157 13.52 -9.06 0.50
N THR A 158 12.37 -9.74 0.72
CA THR A 158 11.38 -10.03 -0.32
C THR A 158 10.83 -8.77 -0.95
N LEU A 159 10.57 -7.73 -0.15
CA LEU A 159 10.09 -6.42 -0.61
C LEU A 159 11.19 -5.59 -1.29
N GLY A 160 12.46 -5.94 -1.09
CA GLY A 160 13.63 -5.29 -1.67
C GLY A 160 14.71 -5.02 -0.63
N PRO A 161 15.95 -4.70 -1.06
CA PRO A 161 17.02 -4.28 -0.19
C PRO A 161 16.74 -2.88 0.38
N GLY A 162 17.26 -2.61 1.55
CA GLY A 162 17.07 -1.34 2.24
C GLY A 162 17.62 -1.36 3.65
N VAL A 163 17.07 -0.50 4.47
CA VAL A 163 17.44 -0.30 5.88
C VAL A 163 16.19 -0.22 6.73
N ALA A 164 16.34 -0.31 8.04
CA ALA A 164 15.30 0.05 8.99
C ALA A 164 15.83 1.10 9.97
N ILE A 165 14.97 1.95 10.50
CA ILE A 165 15.32 3.00 11.43
C ILE A 165 14.48 2.86 12.70
N SER A 166 15.12 2.79 13.85
CA SER A 166 14.48 2.98 15.14
C SER A 166 14.38 4.49 15.41
N PRO A 167 13.19 5.10 15.45
CA PRO A 167 13.02 6.55 15.47
C PRO A 167 13.48 7.18 16.77
N ALA A 168 14.06 8.38 16.68
CA ALA A 168 14.22 9.25 17.85
C ALA A 168 12.84 9.70 18.38
N ALA A 169 12.79 10.16 19.63
CA ALA A 169 11.53 10.40 20.36
C ALA A 169 10.51 11.31 19.63
N HIS A 170 10.99 12.29 18.86
CA HIS A 170 10.14 13.25 18.13
C HIS A 170 10.49 13.31 16.64
N ALA A 171 10.94 12.18 16.06
CA ALA A 171 11.31 12.14 14.66
C ALA A 171 10.11 12.41 13.76
N VAL A 172 10.29 13.29 12.77
CA VAL A 172 9.36 13.46 11.65
C VAL A 172 9.82 12.59 10.48
N VAL A 173 8.88 12.18 9.66
CA VAL A 173 9.20 11.38 8.47
C VAL A 173 9.34 12.32 7.28
N VAL A 174 10.51 12.26 6.62
CA VAL A 174 10.84 13.13 5.49
C VAL A 174 11.14 12.34 4.22
N ALA A 175 11.11 13.02 3.07
CA ALA A 175 11.45 12.45 1.77
C ALA A 175 12.97 12.15 1.70
N PRO A 176 13.37 10.91 1.38
CA PRO A 176 14.78 10.51 1.30
C PRO A 176 15.48 10.98 0.02
N CYS A 177 14.74 11.53 -0.93
CA CYS A 177 15.24 11.98 -2.24
C CYS A 177 14.26 12.94 -2.89
N ASP A 178 14.71 13.64 -3.91
CA ASP A 178 13.83 14.36 -4.83
C ASP A 178 13.00 13.38 -5.64
N GLY A 179 11.68 13.58 -5.71
CA GLY A 179 10.84 12.62 -6.38
C GLY A 179 9.34 12.94 -6.34
N LYS A 180 8.56 11.94 -6.72
CA LYS A 180 7.11 11.99 -6.71
C LYS A 180 6.54 10.97 -5.74
N VAL A 181 5.56 11.38 -4.95
CA VAL A 181 4.77 10.47 -4.10
C VAL A 181 3.87 9.63 -5.00
N THR A 182 4.15 8.34 -5.10
CA THR A 182 3.40 7.39 -5.92
C THR A 182 2.27 6.72 -5.15
N VAL A 183 2.49 6.55 -3.84
CA VAL A 183 1.52 5.99 -2.89
C VAL A 183 1.57 6.82 -1.61
N ALA A 184 0.41 7.23 -1.13
CA ALA A 184 0.20 7.73 0.24
C ALA A 184 -1.00 6.96 0.77
N PHE A 185 -0.79 6.12 1.78
CA PHE A 185 -1.89 5.37 2.39
C PHE A 185 -2.78 6.31 3.19
N PRO A 186 -4.12 6.18 3.12
CA PRO A 186 -5.05 7.07 3.83
C PRO A 186 -4.83 7.14 5.34
N THR A 187 -4.32 6.07 5.94
CA THR A 187 -3.98 5.99 7.36
C THR A 187 -2.61 6.58 7.70
N GLY A 188 -1.84 7.08 6.70
CA GLY A 188 -0.55 7.74 6.92
C GLY A 188 0.63 6.84 7.34
N HIS A 189 0.42 5.53 7.49
CA HIS A 189 1.42 4.58 7.97
C HIS A 189 2.48 4.20 6.93
N ALA A 190 2.24 4.44 5.64
CA ALA A 190 3.19 4.08 4.60
C ALA A 190 3.16 5.02 3.39
N TYR A 191 4.34 5.25 2.82
CA TYR A 191 4.57 6.11 1.66
C TYR A 191 5.41 5.39 0.61
N GLY A 192 4.94 5.44 -0.65
CA GLY A 192 5.73 5.04 -1.80
C GLY A 192 6.19 6.27 -2.56
N LEU A 193 7.49 6.35 -2.86
CA LEU A 193 8.08 7.43 -3.64
C LEU A 193 8.75 6.86 -4.89
N LYS A 194 8.78 7.67 -5.94
CA LYS A 194 9.62 7.43 -7.11
C LYS A 194 10.58 8.60 -7.23
N SER A 195 11.88 8.35 -7.05
CA SER A 195 12.90 9.38 -7.18
C SER A 195 12.97 9.95 -8.60
N ALA A 196 13.60 11.09 -8.76
CA ALA A 196 13.89 11.68 -10.05
C ALA A 196 14.72 10.75 -10.95
N SER A 197 15.64 9.96 -10.35
CA SER A 197 16.45 8.92 -11.02
C SER A 197 15.67 7.61 -11.31
N GLY A 198 14.41 7.51 -10.87
CA GLY A 198 13.54 6.36 -11.13
C GLY A 198 13.58 5.25 -10.10
N VAL A 199 14.31 5.41 -8.99
CA VAL A 199 14.30 4.48 -7.85
C VAL A 199 12.92 4.51 -7.19
N GLN A 200 12.34 3.35 -6.95
CA GLN A 200 11.07 3.22 -6.23
C GLN A 200 11.33 2.78 -4.79
N ILE A 201 10.82 3.59 -3.87
CA ILE A 201 11.08 3.47 -2.45
C ILE A 201 9.76 3.26 -1.74
N LEU A 202 9.74 2.35 -0.77
CA LEU A 202 8.65 2.18 0.19
C LEU A 202 9.19 2.49 1.57
N ILE A 203 8.52 3.39 2.30
CA ILE A 203 8.74 3.67 3.71
C ILE A 203 7.50 3.17 4.45
N HIS A 204 7.67 2.30 5.44
CA HIS A 204 6.59 1.78 6.28
C HIS A 204 6.84 2.19 7.72
N ILE A 205 5.97 3.02 8.29
CA ILE A 205 6.18 3.69 9.57
C ILE A 205 5.63 2.81 10.70
N GLY A 206 6.55 2.22 11.47
CA GLY A 206 6.22 1.23 12.49
C GLY A 206 5.68 -0.07 11.92
N MET A 207 5.59 -1.11 12.74
CA MET A 207 5.03 -2.40 12.33
C MET A 207 3.57 -2.51 12.79
N ASP A 208 2.71 -3.03 11.92
CA ASP A 208 1.27 -3.23 12.19
C ASP A 208 0.46 -1.94 12.48
N THR A 209 1.07 -0.77 12.31
CA THR A 209 0.49 0.54 12.65
C THR A 209 -0.72 0.92 11.79
N VAL A 210 -0.96 0.21 10.70
CA VAL A 210 -2.23 0.29 9.92
C VAL A 210 -3.45 0.04 10.81
N LYS A 211 -3.32 -0.77 11.86
CA LYS A 211 -4.39 -1.12 12.83
C LYS A 211 -4.81 0.06 13.71
N LEU A 212 -4.01 1.14 13.74
CA LEU A 212 -4.32 2.38 14.48
C LEU A 212 -5.24 3.33 13.70
N ASP A 213 -5.67 2.97 12.48
CA ASP A 213 -6.60 3.75 11.65
C ASP A 213 -6.20 5.23 11.48
N GLY A 214 -4.89 5.49 11.44
CA GLY A 214 -4.34 6.82 11.22
C GLY A 214 -4.28 7.76 12.44
N LYS A 215 -4.66 7.30 13.62
CA LYS A 215 -4.77 8.15 14.83
C LYS A 215 -3.46 8.80 15.28
N CYS A 216 -2.32 8.20 14.94
CA CYS A 216 -0.99 8.67 15.32
C CYS A 216 -0.24 9.36 14.16
N PHE A 217 -0.89 9.54 13.01
CA PHE A 217 -0.26 10.09 11.82
C PHE A 217 -0.91 11.39 11.38
N THR A 218 -0.10 12.38 11.04
CA THR A 218 -0.53 13.61 10.39
C THR A 218 0.16 13.70 9.02
N PRO A 219 -0.47 13.17 7.93
CA PRO A 219 0.09 13.26 6.59
C PRO A 219 0.26 14.71 6.14
N ARG A 220 1.41 15.02 5.52
CA ARG A 220 1.72 16.34 4.96
C ARG A 220 1.73 16.34 3.44
N VAL A 221 1.69 15.15 2.84
CA VAL A 221 1.70 14.95 1.39
C VAL A 221 0.60 14.00 0.95
N SER A 222 0.23 14.13 -0.32
CA SER A 222 -0.76 13.29 -0.99
C SER A 222 -0.13 12.55 -2.17
N LYS A 223 -0.79 11.49 -2.64
CA LYS A 223 -0.39 10.81 -3.87
C LYS A 223 -0.39 11.78 -5.05
N GLY A 224 0.71 11.86 -5.75
CA GLY A 224 0.91 12.73 -6.91
C GLY A 224 1.81 13.92 -6.63
N ASP A 225 1.99 14.29 -5.36
CA ASP A 225 2.81 15.43 -4.96
C ASP A 225 4.27 15.21 -5.34
N ILE A 226 4.93 16.31 -5.65
CA ILE A 226 6.36 16.37 -5.88
C ILE A 226 7.01 16.84 -4.60
N VAL A 227 8.02 16.12 -4.18
CA VAL A 227 8.78 16.39 -2.97
C VAL A 227 10.25 16.52 -3.26
N LYS A 228 10.91 17.32 -2.46
CA LYS A 228 12.37 17.40 -2.41
C LYS A 228 12.89 16.61 -1.22
N ARG A 229 14.13 16.21 -1.28
CA ARG A 229 14.83 15.59 -0.16
C ARG A 229 14.68 16.45 1.09
N GLY A 230 14.23 15.86 2.19
CA GLY A 230 14.00 16.54 3.45
C GLY A 230 12.60 17.14 3.64
N ASP A 231 11.75 17.18 2.60
CA ASP A 231 10.37 17.61 2.75
C ASP A 231 9.60 16.66 3.67
N VAL A 232 8.78 17.20 4.57
CA VAL A 232 8.02 16.41 5.54
C VAL A 232 6.92 15.63 4.84
N LEU A 233 6.93 14.32 4.97
CA LEU A 233 5.89 13.41 4.47
C LEU A 233 4.79 13.23 5.50
N ALA A 234 5.17 13.06 6.77
CA ALA A 234 4.24 12.91 7.89
C ALA A 234 4.87 13.31 9.21
N GLU A 235 4.04 13.83 10.10
CA GLU A 235 4.34 13.89 11.53
C GLU A 235 3.75 12.66 12.19
N VAL A 236 4.46 12.11 13.19
CA VAL A 236 4.11 10.85 13.84
C VAL A 236 4.12 11.03 15.35
N ASP A 237 3.05 10.62 15.98
CA ASP A 237 2.99 10.48 17.44
C ASP A 237 3.50 9.10 17.83
N TRP A 238 4.80 9.04 18.11
CA TRP A 238 5.50 7.79 18.45
C TRP A 238 5.05 7.22 19.80
N ASP A 239 4.58 8.06 20.73
CA ASP A 239 4.13 7.62 22.05
C ASP A 239 2.81 6.85 21.92
N VAL A 240 1.88 7.33 21.11
CA VAL A 240 0.65 6.59 20.80
C VAL A 240 0.93 5.21 20.18
N ILE A 241 1.95 5.09 19.31
CA ILE A 241 2.34 3.80 18.73
C ILE A 241 2.88 2.87 19.82
N ARG A 242 3.77 3.36 20.69
CA ARG A 242 4.37 2.58 21.79
C ARG A 242 3.31 2.17 22.81
N GLU A 243 2.44 3.09 23.23
CA GLU A 243 1.36 2.83 24.19
C GLU A 243 0.36 1.79 23.67
N ALA A 244 0.13 1.77 22.38
CA ALA A 244 -0.70 0.76 21.72
C ALA A 244 0.00 -0.62 21.59
N GLY A 245 1.28 -0.72 21.97
CA GLY A 245 2.06 -1.96 21.95
C GLY A 245 2.60 -2.33 20.57
N TYR A 246 2.66 -1.38 19.63
CA TYR A 246 3.25 -1.59 18.30
C TYR A 246 4.71 -1.19 18.26
N ASP A 247 5.47 -1.89 17.41
CA ASP A 247 6.87 -1.56 17.16
C ASP A 247 6.98 -0.31 16.29
N THR A 248 7.88 0.59 16.69
CA THR A 248 8.14 1.85 15.99
C THR A 248 9.17 1.71 14.87
N ILE A 249 9.82 0.55 14.74
CA ILE A 249 10.83 0.32 13.71
C ILE A 249 10.24 0.60 12.32
N THR A 250 10.98 1.39 11.54
CA THR A 250 10.49 1.94 10.27
C THR A 250 11.41 1.50 9.13
N PRO A 251 11.05 0.43 8.39
CA PRO A 251 11.80 0.01 7.22
C PRO A 251 11.61 0.96 6.03
N MET A 252 12.71 1.17 5.30
CA MET A 252 12.78 1.82 4.01
C MET A 252 13.46 0.89 3.02
N VAL A 253 12.74 0.50 1.95
CA VAL A 253 13.22 -0.49 0.97
C VAL A 253 13.11 0.02 -0.47
N VAL A 254 14.01 -0.46 -1.34
CA VAL A 254 13.97 -0.21 -2.79
C VAL A 254 13.23 -1.35 -3.48
N THR A 255 12.01 -1.08 -3.95
CA THR A 255 11.10 -2.11 -4.48
C THR A 255 11.37 -2.52 -5.92
N ASN A 256 12.08 -1.71 -6.70
CA ASN A 256 12.38 -1.98 -8.11
C ASN A 256 13.85 -2.34 -8.38
N LYS A 257 14.49 -3.07 -7.46
CA LYS A 257 15.91 -3.46 -7.51
C LYS A 257 16.39 -4.02 -8.86
N LYS A 258 15.52 -4.72 -9.58
CA LYS A 258 15.85 -5.34 -10.88
C LYS A 258 16.26 -4.32 -11.98
N LYS A 259 15.93 -3.03 -11.80
CA LYS A 259 16.24 -1.96 -12.74
C LYS A 259 17.62 -1.33 -12.51
N PHE A 260 18.26 -1.65 -11.40
CA PHE A 260 19.52 -1.07 -10.96
C PHE A 260 20.57 -2.15 -10.75
N GLY A 261 21.81 -1.74 -10.53
CA GLY A 261 22.89 -2.59 -10.11
C GLY A 261 22.84 -2.91 -8.62
N GLU A 262 23.98 -2.89 -7.97
CA GLU A 262 24.08 -3.13 -6.54
C GLU A 262 23.38 -2.04 -5.73
N ILE A 263 22.68 -2.44 -4.69
CA ILE A 263 22.05 -1.52 -3.72
C ILE A 263 22.69 -1.79 -2.37
N THR A 264 23.45 -0.82 -1.92
CA THR A 264 24.30 -0.93 -0.72
C THR A 264 23.69 -0.13 0.42
N PRO A 265 23.15 -0.79 1.46
CA PRO A 265 22.73 -0.13 2.69
C PRO A 265 23.95 0.33 3.50
N ALA A 266 23.79 1.43 4.24
CA ALA A 266 24.79 1.90 5.20
C ALA A 266 24.89 0.96 6.42
N ALA A 267 25.99 1.03 7.13
CA ALA A 267 26.20 0.27 8.37
C ALA A 267 25.25 0.78 9.49
N PRO A 268 24.80 -0.11 10.40
CA PRO A 268 24.02 0.28 11.57
C PRO A 268 24.71 1.33 12.42
N GLY A 269 23.92 2.22 13.03
CA GLY A 269 24.39 3.29 13.91
C GLY A 269 23.47 4.50 13.92
N PRO A 270 23.81 5.56 14.68
CA PRO A 270 23.02 6.76 14.75
C PRO A 270 22.96 7.47 13.41
N VAL A 271 21.76 7.96 13.04
CA VAL A 271 21.54 8.67 11.75
C VAL A 271 20.66 9.89 11.94
N SER A 272 20.91 10.89 11.09
CA SER A 272 20.09 12.08 10.91
C SER A 272 19.48 12.10 9.50
N ILE A 273 18.52 12.98 9.27
CA ILE A 273 17.79 13.08 8.00
C ILE A 273 18.66 13.44 6.78
N SER A 274 19.87 13.95 7.01
CA SER A 274 20.84 14.30 5.97
C SER A 274 21.79 13.17 5.60
N ASP A 275 21.86 12.11 6.43
CA ASP A 275 22.83 11.04 6.24
C ASP A 275 22.38 10.09 5.14
N THR A 276 23.27 9.75 4.22
CA THR A 276 22.99 8.74 3.18
C THR A 276 22.96 7.36 3.81
N VAL A 277 21.82 6.69 3.66
CA VAL A 277 21.61 5.34 4.25
C VAL A 277 21.48 4.24 3.20
N VAL A 278 21.23 4.59 1.93
CA VAL A 278 21.23 3.63 0.82
C VAL A 278 21.87 4.27 -0.39
N THR A 279 22.81 3.57 -1.01
CA THR A 279 23.40 3.92 -2.30
C THR A 279 22.96 2.90 -3.36
N VAL A 280 22.52 3.39 -4.51
CA VAL A 280 22.03 2.57 -5.63
C VAL A 280 23.02 2.71 -6.78
N ALA A 281 23.59 1.61 -7.25
CA ALA A 281 24.44 1.64 -8.45
C ALA A 281 23.57 1.64 -9.73
N PRO A 282 23.97 2.32 -10.78
CA PRO A 282 23.33 2.17 -12.08
C PRO A 282 23.51 0.73 -12.57
N LYS A 283 22.55 0.24 -13.35
CA LYS A 283 22.70 -1.08 -13.97
C LYS A 283 23.75 -0.98 -15.09
N GLU A 284 24.75 -1.80 -15.02
CA GLU A 284 25.70 -1.97 -16.14
C GLU A 284 24.96 -2.44 -17.40
N ALA A 285 25.32 -1.85 -18.53
CA ALA A 285 24.70 -2.11 -19.83
C ALA A 285 25.08 -3.46 -20.41
#